data_d7c9f8fab05d83ecaa49a6020f56dae0
#
_entry.id   d7c9f8fab05d83ecaa49a6020f56dae0
#
_cell.length_a   1.000
_cell.length_b   1.000
_cell.length_c   1.000
_cell.angle_alpha   90.00
_cell.angle_beta   90.00
_cell.angle_gamma   90.00
#
_symmetry.space_group_name_H-M   'P 1'
#
loop_
_entity.id
_entity.type
_entity.pdbx_description
1 polymer ?
#
loop_
_entity_poly.entity_id
_entity_poly.type
_entity_poly.pdbx_seq_one_letter_code
_entity_poly.pdbx_strand_id
1 'polypeptide(L)'
;MIAETMAGIALVKASVDGIKKAITTCNDIGDIAKYIDGMFEGEQQIQKKRTKASKDPFSVNSIAEETINAKLAQEHMQEMKNLINMRFGPGIWEGIIAERAKRIQQAKEAEKQARIVRRKKHEALVHNLEITTIVVVCSCIAVAALIGLILLV
;
A
#
# COMPACT_ATOMS: atom_id res chain seq x y z
N MET A 1 -15.81 -14.66 5.14
CA MET A 1 -14.37 -14.82 5.41
C MET A 1 -13.72 -15.89 4.53
N ILE A 2 -14.29 -17.09 4.40
CA ILE A 2 -13.79 -18.15 3.47
C ILE A 2 -13.80 -17.67 2.02
N ALA A 3 -14.88 -17.00 1.59
CA ALA A 3 -15.04 -16.52 0.21
C ALA A 3 -13.93 -15.58 -0.29
N GLU A 4 -13.35 -14.78 0.57
CA GLU A 4 -12.34 -13.81 0.17
C GLU A 4 -10.90 -14.38 0.16
N THR A 5 -10.57 -15.42 0.97
CA THR A 5 -9.31 -16.16 0.83
C THR A 5 -9.34 -16.99 -0.44
N MET A 6 -10.49 -17.58 -0.75
CA MET A 6 -10.71 -18.26 -2.03
C MET A 6 -10.58 -17.30 -3.21
N ALA A 7 -11.04 -16.05 -3.08
CA ALA A 7 -10.84 -15.05 -4.13
C ALA A 7 -9.36 -14.72 -4.36
N GLY A 8 -8.55 -14.59 -3.30
CA GLY A 8 -7.10 -14.39 -3.43
C GLY A 8 -6.40 -15.56 -4.13
N ILE A 9 -6.73 -16.81 -3.76
CA ILE A 9 -6.18 -18.01 -4.39
C ILE A 9 -6.64 -18.11 -5.85
N ALA A 10 -7.91 -17.84 -6.11
CA ALA A 10 -8.45 -17.86 -7.49
C ALA A 10 -7.73 -16.82 -8.38
N LEU A 11 -7.42 -15.65 -7.83
CA LEU A 11 -6.67 -14.61 -8.53
C LEU A 11 -5.23 -15.05 -8.84
N VAL A 12 -4.54 -15.66 -7.86
CA VAL A 12 -3.20 -16.22 -8.08
C VAL A 12 -3.24 -17.28 -9.16
N LYS A 13 -4.16 -18.25 -9.08
CA LYS A 13 -4.32 -19.33 -10.07
C LYS A 13 -4.64 -18.77 -11.45
N ALA A 14 -5.61 -17.88 -11.57
CA ALA A 14 -5.97 -17.26 -12.86
C ALA A 14 -4.78 -16.49 -13.47
N SER A 15 -3.94 -15.85 -12.64
CA SER A 15 -2.74 -15.17 -13.09
C SER A 15 -1.70 -16.15 -13.65
N VAL A 16 -1.46 -17.27 -12.96
CA VAL A 16 -0.55 -18.34 -13.43
C VAL A 16 -1.04 -18.94 -14.74
N ASP A 17 -2.32 -19.27 -14.84
CA ASP A 17 -2.92 -19.81 -16.07
C ASP A 17 -2.86 -18.79 -17.22
N GLY A 18 -3.08 -17.51 -16.93
CA GLY A 18 -2.94 -16.43 -17.89
C GLY A 18 -1.51 -16.30 -18.43
N ILE A 19 -0.50 -16.38 -17.56
CA ILE A 19 0.91 -16.35 -18.00
C ILE A 19 1.27 -17.59 -18.80
N LYS A 20 0.85 -18.79 -18.38
CA LYS A 20 1.04 -20.02 -19.18
C LYS A 20 0.50 -19.82 -20.59
N LYS A 21 -0.70 -19.27 -20.71
CA LYS A 21 -1.34 -18.99 -22.00
C LYS A 21 -0.58 -17.92 -22.79
N ALA A 22 -0.19 -16.82 -22.16
CA ALA A 22 0.56 -15.72 -22.79
C ALA A 22 1.93 -16.19 -23.31
N ILE A 23 2.65 -17.00 -22.54
CA ILE A 23 3.93 -17.57 -22.93
C ILE A 23 3.79 -18.53 -24.13
N THR A 24 2.73 -19.36 -24.17
CA THR A 24 2.49 -20.32 -25.27
C THR A 24 2.00 -19.66 -26.54
N THR A 25 1.24 -18.58 -26.45
CA THR A 25 0.66 -17.89 -27.61
C THR A 25 1.55 -16.75 -28.15
N CYS A 26 2.75 -16.53 -27.56
CA CYS A 26 3.63 -15.40 -27.90
C CYS A 26 2.94 -14.04 -27.82
N ASN A 27 1.92 -13.93 -26.97
CA ASN A 27 1.19 -12.68 -26.75
C ASN A 27 2.01 -11.69 -25.91
N ASP A 28 1.57 -10.47 -25.98
CA ASP A 28 2.23 -9.23 -25.56
C ASP A 28 2.84 -9.32 -24.15
N ILE A 29 4.07 -8.81 -24.01
CA ILE A 29 4.77 -8.66 -22.71
C ILE A 29 3.90 -7.89 -21.69
N GLY A 30 3.04 -6.98 -22.18
CA GLY A 30 2.09 -6.24 -21.36
C GLY A 30 1.07 -7.12 -20.62
N ASP A 31 0.62 -8.19 -21.24
CA ASP A 31 -0.32 -9.14 -20.61
C ASP A 31 0.37 -9.97 -19.53
N ILE A 32 1.62 -10.37 -19.75
CA ILE A 32 2.41 -11.08 -18.74
C ILE A 32 2.59 -10.18 -17.49
N ALA A 33 2.87 -8.89 -17.68
CA ALA A 33 3.02 -7.94 -16.57
C ALA A 33 1.74 -7.81 -15.74
N LYS A 34 0.56 -7.73 -16.38
CA LYS A 34 -0.74 -7.68 -15.68
C LYS A 34 -0.99 -8.93 -14.83
N TYR A 35 -0.65 -10.10 -15.36
CA TYR A 35 -0.81 -11.34 -14.61
C TYR A 35 0.16 -11.45 -13.43
N ILE A 36 1.40 -10.96 -13.59
CA ILE A 36 2.35 -10.87 -12.47
C ILE A 36 1.79 -9.95 -11.38
N ASP A 37 1.26 -8.79 -11.73
CA ASP A 37 0.65 -7.86 -10.76
C ASP A 37 -0.56 -8.50 -10.06
N GLY A 38 -1.44 -9.16 -10.80
CA GLY A 38 -2.60 -9.87 -10.24
C GLY A 38 -2.21 -10.98 -9.26
N MET A 39 -1.13 -11.69 -9.55
CA MET A 39 -0.60 -12.71 -8.64
C MET A 39 -0.12 -12.11 -7.31
N PHE A 40 0.64 -11.01 -7.36
CA PHE A 40 1.09 -10.33 -6.14
C PHE A 40 -0.05 -9.71 -5.34
N GLU A 41 -1.08 -9.22 -6.03
CA GLU A 41 -2.28 -8.72 -5.36
C GLU A 41 -3.02 -9.84 -4.63
N GLY A 42 -3.19 -11.00 -5.28
CA GLY A 42 -3.78 -12.19 -4.67
C GLY A 42 -3.01 -12.67 -3.45
N GLU A 43 -1.67 -12.75 -3.54
CA GLU A 43 -0.81 -13.09 -2.41
C GLU A 43 -0.97 -12.09 -1.25
N GLN A 44 -0.99 -10.79 -1.56
CA GLN A 44 -1.19 -9.75 -0.55
C GLN A 44 -2.56 -9.87 0.14
N GLN A 45 -3.60 -10.23 -0.60
CA GLN A 45 -4.94 -10.48 -0.03
C GLN A 45 -4.93 -11.68 0.92
N ILE A 46 -4.24 -12.75 0.57
CA ILE A 46 -4.07 -13.93 1.44
C ILE A 46 -3.31 -13.55 2.71
N GLN A 47 -2.21 -12.82 2.60
CA GLN A 47 -1.39 -12.41 3.75
C GLN A 47 -2.09 -11.41 4.68
N LYS A 48 -2.81 -10.42 4.14
CA LYS A 48 -3.58 -9.46 4.96
C LYS A 48 -4.60 -10.13 5.85
N LYS A 49 -5.08 -11.31 5.47
CA LYS A 49 -6.06 -12.07 6.25
C LYS A 49 -5.44 -12.92 7.33
N ARG A 50 -4.23 -13.42 7.10
CA ARG A 50 -3.44 -14.05 8.17
C ARG A 50 -3.26 -13.13 9.36
N THR A 51 -3.08 -11.83 9.11
CA THR A 51 -2.90 -10.82 10.17
C THR A 51 -4.20 -10.35 10.83
N LYS A 52 -5.36 -10.55 10.18
CA LYS A 52 -6.68 -10.26 10.75
C LYS A 52 -7.31 -11.51 11.36
N ALA A 53 -6.64 -12.06 12.36
CA ALA A 53 -6.95 -13.32 13.04
C ALA A 53 -8.44 -13.69 13.07
N SER A 54 -8.71 -14.98 12.85
CA SER A 54 -10.01 -15.61 13.00
C SER A 54 -10.60 -15.34 14.38
N LYS A 55 -11.95 -15.31 14.47
CA LYS A 55 -12.66 -15.21 15.76
C LYS A 55 -12.30 -16.31 16.76
N ASP A 56 -11.67 -17.38 16.29
CA ASP A 56 -11.15 -18.48 17.11
C ASP A 56 -9.76 -18.88 16.58
N PRO A 57 -8.69 -18.29 17.14
CA PRO A 57 -7.31 -18.53 16.69
C PRO A 57 -6.80 -19.94 16.98
N PHE A 58 -7.52 -20.74 17.77
CA PHE A 58 -7.13 -22.09 18.16
C PHE A 58 -7.89 -23.20 17.41
N SER A 59 -8.79 -22.84 16.49
CA SER A 59 -9.48 -23.82 15.66
C SER A 59 -8.50 -24.51 14.71
N VAL A 60 -8.35 -25.83 14.85
CA VAL A 60 -7.50 -26.68 14.00
C VAL A 60 -7.88 -26.52 12.52
N ASN A 61 -9.17 -26.39 12.23
CA ASN A 61 -9.66 -26.20 10.87
C ASN A 61 -9.18 -24.86 10.26
N SER A 62 -9.21 -23.79 11.05
CA SER A 62 -8.72 -22.47 10.62
C SER A 62 -7.20 -22.49 10.36
N ILE A 63 -6.42 -23.13 11.25
CA ILE A 63 -4.97 -23.25 11.11
C ILE A 63 -4.59 -24.11 9.91
N ALA A 64 -5.29 -25.23 9.71
CA ALA A 64 -5.05 -26.13 8.58
C ALA A 64 -5.35 -25.42 7.24
N GLU A 65 -6.48 -24.75 7.16
CA GLU A 65 -6.89 -24.02 5.96
C GLU A 65 -5.91 -22.87 5.61
N GLU A 66 -5.47 -22.14 6.63
CA GLU A 66 -4.47 -21.07 6.46
C GLU A 66 -3.11 -21.63 5.99
N THR A 67 -2.67 -22.74 6.55
CA THR A 67 -1.41 -23.39 6.21
C THR A 67 -1.43 -23.94 4.79
N ILE A 68 -2.52 -24.61 4.40
CA ILE A 68 -2.71 -25.16 3.04
C ILE A 68 -2.75 -24.03 2.02
N ASN A 69 -3.51 -22.97 2.29
CA ASN A 69 -3.62 -21.82 1.39
C ASN A 69 -2.28 -21.10 1.20
N ALA A 70 -1.49 -20.96 2.27
CA ALA A 70 -0.15 -20.39 2.19
C ALA A 70 0.79 -21.28 1.34
N LYS A 71 0.67 -22.61 1.48
CA LYS A 71 1.47 -23.56 0.71
C LYS A 71 1.11 -23.54 -0.77
N LEU A 72 -0.17 -23.52 -1.11
CA LEU A 72 -0.65 -23.38 -2.48
C LEU A 72 -0.16 -22.09 -3.14
N ALA A 73 -0.22 -20.97 -2.43
CA ALA A 73 0.31 -19.71 -2.92
C ALA A 73 1.82 -19.79 -3.21
N GLN A 74 2.59 -20.43 -2.33
CA GLN A 74 4.02 -20.67 -2.56
C GLN A 74 4.29 -21.54 -3.78
N GLU A 75 3.53 -22.61 -3.96
CA GLU A 75 3.66 -23.50 -5.13
C GLU A 75 3.39 -22.75 -6.43
N HIS A 76 2.36 -21.94 -6.48
CA HIS A 76 2.06 -21.11 -7.63
C HIS A 76 3.15 -20.06 -7.92
N MET A 77 3.72 -19.45 -6.88
CA MET A 77 4.86 -18.53 -7.02
C MET A 77 6.09 -19.24 -7.59
N GLN A 78 6.38 -20.45 -7.12
CA GLN A 78 7.50 -21.23 -7.62
C GLN A 78 7.27 -21.68 -9.09
N GLU A 79 6.06 -22.07 -9.43
CA GLU A 79 5.69 -22.39 -10.80
C GLU A 79 5.89 -21.18 -11.73
N MET A 80 5.46 -19.99 -11.30
CA MET A 80 5.66 -18.75 -12.03
C MET A 80 7.14 -18.43 -12.25
N LYS A 81 7.95 -18.52 -11.19
CA LYS A 81 9.40 -18.36 -11.26
C LYS A 81 10.00 -19.26 -12.34
N ASN A 82 9.61 -20.55 -12.32
CA ASN A 82 10.15 -21.52 -13.26
C ASN A 82 9.73 -21.18 -14.71
N LEU A 83 8.49 -20.80 -14.92
CA LEU A 83 7.98 -20.43 -16.26
C LEU A 83 8.69 -19.20 -16.82
N ILE A 84 8.86 -18.16 -16.02
CA ILE A 84 9.52 -16.92 -16.44
C ILE A 84 11.01 -17.15 -16.69
N ASN A 85 11.69 -17.85 -15.78
CA ASN A 85 13.12 -18.14 -15.93
C ASN A 85 13.39 -19.10 -17.10
N MET A 86 12.49 -20.03 -17.40
CA MET A 86 12.59 -20.91 -18.57
C MET A 86 12.43 -20.13 -19.89
N ARG A 87 11.53 -19.16 -19.93
CA ARG A 87 11.23 -18.40 -21.15
C ARG A 87 12.21 -17.28 -21.43
N PHE A 88 12.58 -16.51 -20.40
CA PHE A 88 13.33 -15.27 -20.53
C PHE A 88 14.78 -15.38 -20.01
N GLY A 89 15.14 -16.50 -19.40
CA GLY A 89 16.46 -16.77 -18.85
C GLY A 89 16.50 -16.74 -17.32
N PRO A 90 17.52 -17.39 -16.75
CA PRO A 90 17.68 -17.47 -15.30
C PRO A 90 17.95 -16.08 -14.71
N GLY A 91 17.37 -15.82 -13.53
CA GLY A 91 17.56 -14.56 -12.79
C GLY A 91 16.57 -13.44 -13.15
N ILE A 92 15.78 -13.58 -14.20
CA ILE A 92 14.79 -12.55 -14.59
C ILE A 92 13.71 -12.40 -13.54
N TRP A 93 13.22 -13.50 -12.98
CA TRP A 93 12.26 -13.45 -11.89
C TRP A 93 12.78 -12.71 -10.67
N GLU A 94 13.99 -13.03 -10.24
CA GLU A 94 14.65 -12.37 -9.11
C GLU A 94 14.84 -10.87 -9.36
N GLY A 95 15.16 -10.49 -10.58
CA GLY A 95 15.25 -9.09 -11.00
C GLY A 95 13.91 -8.35 -10.89
N ILE A 96 12.81 -8.97 -11.34
CA ILE A 96 11.47 -8.41 -11.21
C ILE A 96 11.10 -8.20 -9.74
N ILE A 97 11.35 -9.19 -8.88
CA ILE A 97 11.07 -9.09 -7.44
C ILE A 97 11.89 -7.98 -6.79
N ALA A 98 13.19 -7.89 -7.08
CA ALA A 98 14.07 -6.87 -6.54
C ALA A 98 13.65 -5.45 -6.96
N GLU A 99 13.34 -5.25 -8.23
CA GLU A 99 12.89 -3.95 -8.73
C GLU A 99 11.53 -3.56 -8.13
N ARG A 100 10.60 -4.51 -8.00
CA ARG A 100 9.31 -4.28 -7.33
C ARG A 100 9.50 -3.88 -5.87
N ALA A 101 10.36 -4.56 -5.12
CA ALA A 101 10.67 -4.23 -3.74
C ALA A 101 11.24 -2.81 -3.62
N LYS A 102 12.16 -2.44 -4.52
CA LYS A 102 12.75 -1.10 -4.58
C LYS A 102 11.70 -0.02 -4.84
N ARG A 103 10.80 -0.22 -5.80
CA ARG A 103 9.71 0.73 -6.11
C ARG A 103 8.74 0.89 -4.95
N ILE A 104 8.39 -0.20 -4.25
CA ILE A 104 7.54 -0.14 -3.06
C ILE A 104 8.25 0.67 -1.96
N GLN A 105 9.55 0.48 -1.78
CA GLN A 105 10.33 1.22 -0.79
C GLN A 105 10.36 2.72 -1.12
N GLN A 106 10.65 3.07 -2.38
CA GLN A 106 10.63 4.44 -2.85
C GLN A 106 9.26 5.11 -2.68
N ALA A 107 8.18 4.40 -3.00
CA ALA A 107 6.82 4.90 -2.80
C ALA A 107 6.51 5.16 -1.32
N LYS A 108 6.92 4.26 -0.41
CA LYS A 108 6.78 4.45 1.04
C LYS A 108 7.59 5.64 1.55
N GLU A 109 8.79 5.84 1.06
CA GLU A 109 9.64 6.98 1.42
C GLU A 109 9.04 8.30 0.90
N ALA A 110 8.58 8.33 -0.35
CA ALA A 110 7.89 9.48 -0.92
C ALA A 110 6.61 9.83 -0.13
N GLU A 111 5.83 8.83 0.29
CA GLU A 111 4.65 9.04 1.13
C GLU A 111 5.02 9.60 2.51
N LYS A 112 6.08 9.09 3.15
CA LYS A 112 6.58 9.62 4.42
C LYS A 112 7.00 11.08 4.28
N GLN A 113 7.75 11.41 3.23
CA GLN A 113 8.16 12.79 2.96
C GLN A 113 6.96 13.71 2.72
N ALA A 114 5.99 13.25 1.93
CA ALA A 114 4.77 14.01 1.69
C ALA A 114 3.97 14.26 2.99
N ARG A 115 3.91 13.29 3.89
CA ARG A 115 3.28 13.45 5.22
C ARG A 115 4.01 14.47 6.08
N ILE A 116 5.36 14.45 6.10
CA ILE A 116 6.19 15.40 6.83
C ILE A 116 5.97 16.83 6.30
N VAL A 117 5.99 16.99 4.96
CA VAL A 117 5.75 18.29 4.33
C VAL A 117 4.34 18.82 4.65
N ARG A 118 3.32 17.97 4.61
CA ARG A 118 1.95 18.36 5.00
C ARG A 118 1.86 18.81 6.46
N ARG A 119 2.51 18.10 7.38
CA ARG A 119 2.56 18.49 8.80
C ARG A 119 3.23 19.84 8.97
N LYS A 120 4.42 20.06 8.39
CA LYS A 120 5.12 21.33 8.46
C LYS A 120 4.31 22.50 7.91
N LYS A 121 3.59 22.29 6.80
CA LYS A 121 2.69 23.31 6.25
C LYS A 121 1.53 23.62 7.21
N HIS A 122 0.96 22.61 7.83
CA HIS A 122 -0.12 22.81 8.81
C HIS A 122 0.38 23.55 10.05
N GLU A 123 1.54 23.19 10.59
CA GLU A 123 2.17 23.86 11.72
C GLU A 123 2.47 25.34 11.41
N ALA A 124 3.01 25.61 10.22
CA ALA A 124 3.26 26.98 9.78
C ALA A 124 1.97 27.81 9.64
N LEU A 125 0.88 27.21 9.15
CA LEU A 125 -0.42 27.88 9.06
C LEU A 125 -0.99 28.18 10.44
N VAL A 126 -0.92 27.24 11.38
CA VAL A 126 -1.38 27.44 12.76
C VAL A 126 -0.58 28.54 13.44
N HIS A 127 0.74 28.53 13.30
CA HIS A 127 1.60 29.55 13.88
C HIS A 127 1.32 30.95 13.31
N ASN A 128 1.12 31.06 12.01
CA ASN A 128 0.74 32.35 11.39
C ASN A 128 -0.65 32.84 11.86
N LEU A 129 -1.60 31.92 12.07
CA LEU A 129 -2.91 32.27 12.63
C LEU A 129 -2.80 32.78 14.09
N GLU A 130 -1.98 32.13 14.91
CA GLU A 130 -1.73 32.59 16.29
C GLU A 130 -1.14 34.00 16.32
N ILE A 131 -0.13 34.28 15.49
CA ILE A 131 0.48 35.61 15.40
C ILE A 131 -0.55 36.67 14.95
N THR A 132 -1.34 36.34 13.92
CA THR A 132 -2.37 37.27 13.42
C THR A 132 -3.45 37.55 14.46
N THR A 133 -3.88 36.56 15.24
CA THR A 133 -4.87 36.78 16.30
C THR A 133 -4.32 37.64 17.42
N ILE A 134 -3.08 37.46 17.82
CA ILE A 134 -2.42 38.29 18.85
C ILE A 134 -2.32 39.75 18.37
N VAL A 135 -1.90 39.99 17.13
CA VAL A 135 -1.78 41.36 16.57
C VAL A 135 -3.15 42.03 16.50
N VAL A 136 -4.21 41.32 16.08
CA VAL A 136 -5.57 41.89 16.04
C VAL A 136 -6.06 42.25 17.45
N VAL A 137 -5.86 41.39 18.44
CA VAL A 137 -6.26 41.65 19.83
C VAL A 137 -5.52 42.85 20.39
N CYS A 138 -4.20 42.94 20.20
CA CYS A 138 -3.41 44.09 20.64
C CYS A 138 -3.86 45.40 19.98
N SER A 139 -4.16 45.38 18.68
CA SER A 139 -4.65 46.58 17.95
C SER A 139 -6.01 47.02 18.46
N CYS A 140 -6.93 46.11 18.75
CA CYS A 140 -8.24 46.43 19.31
C CYS A 140 -8.12 47.07 20.71
N ILE A 141 -7.23 46.57 21.57
CA ILE A 141 -6.99 47.15 22.88
C ILE A 141 -6.41 48.56 22.77
N ALA A 142 -5.47 48.80 21.87
CA ALA A 142 -4.90 50.12 21.62
C ALA A 142 -5.94 51.15 21.16
N VAL A 143 -6.81 50.76 20.23
CA VAL A 143 -7.91 51.61 19.74
C VAL A 143 -8.90 51.93 20.89
N ALA A 144 -9.29 50.92 21.67
CA ALA A 144 -10.19 51.11 22.80
C ALA A 144 -9.61 52.08 23.87
N ALA A 145 -8.31 51.98 24.14
CA ALA A 145 -7.60 52.89 25.06
C ALA A 145 -7.58 54.34 24.54
N LEU A 146 -7.37 54.52 23.23
CA LEU A 146 -7.41 55.87 22.64
C LEU A 146 -8.80 56.50 22.69
N ILE A 147 -9.85 55.73 22.42
CA ILE A 147 -11.24 56.18 22.51
C ILE A 147 -11.60 56.55 23.95
N GLY A 148 -11.17 55.76 24.93
CA GLY A 148 -11.36 56.04 26.35
C GLY A 148 -10.69 57.33 26.80
N LEU A 149 -9.49 57.62 26.30
CA LEU A 149 -8.76 58.86 26.59
C LEU A 149 -9.44 60.08 26.01
N ILE A 150 -9.99 59.98 24.80
CA ILE A 150 -10.72 61.09 24.12
C ILE A 150 -12.04 61.40 24.84
N LEU A 151 -12.72 60.39 25.41
CA LEU A 151 -13.98 60.62 26.16
C LEU A 151 -13.75 61.18 27.57
N LEU A 152 -12.54 61.14 28.08
CA LEU A 152 -12.19 61.59 29.43
C LEU A 152 -11.66 63.04 29.45
N VAL A 153 -11.31 63.57 28.28
CA VAL A 153 -10.89 64.99 28.04
C VAL A 153 -12.08 65.79 27.55
#